data_2cee715878cabfadd3b9c9afb66771fe
#
_entry.id   2cee715878cabfadd3b9c9afb66771fe
#
_cell.length_a   1.000
_cell.length_b   1.000
_cell.length_c   1.000
_cell.angle_alpha   90.00
_cell.angle_beta   90.00
_cell.angle_gamma   90.00
#
_symmetry.space_group_name_H-M   'P 1'
#
loop_
_entity.id
_entity.type
_entity.pdbx_description
1 polymer ?
#
loop_
_entity_poly.entity_id
_entity_poly.type
_entity_poly.pdbx_seq_one_letter_code
_entity_poly.pdbx_strand_id
1 'polypeptide(L)'
;MVRCADGSLYSGWTNDLARRRHAHKSGRGGAKYTHGHGAVKLAYAERCADRSAALRREAALKKLDKAAKEALAAAWQRDHAVTLRPAALSDAPAVNALYGWYVTHSTATFQYKVPTLEEQRASMAAAMAAAPFFVAVDASGRLCGYACAHPWHTREAYAWDAELTIYCDPDCVGQGVGAKLYGALIPALREQGYCNAVALVAHPNPESEAFHRAMGFRKVGTEPRTGYKFGTWLDLQYWWLDLRPGNDAPAPVRLPGRPQE
;
A
#
# COMPACT_ATOMS: atom_id res chain seq x y z
N MET A 1 -17.57 3.41 -9.37
CA MET A 1 -17.38 4.69 -10.09
C MET A 1 -15.97 5.20 -9.88
N VAL A 2 -15.40 5.85 -10.87
CA VAL A 2 -14.10 6.55 -10.75
C VAL A 2 -14.32 8.04 -10.99
N ARG A 3 -13.58 8.87 -10.24
CA ARG A 3 -13.52 10.31 -10.46
C ARG A 3 -12.45 10.60 -11.49
N CYS A 4 -12.80 11.40 -12.47
CA CYS A 4 -11.87 11.87 -13.50
C CYS A 4 -11.20 13.19 -13.09
N ALA A 5 -10.16 13.60 -13.84
CA ALA A 5 -9.40 14.82 -13.57
C ALA A 5 -10.25 16.10 -13.68
N ASP A 6 -11.28 16.09 -14.55
CA ASP A 6 -12.27 17.15 -14.69
C ASP A 6 -13.36 17.17 -13.60
N GLY A 7 -13.25 16.29 -12.59
CA GLY A 7 -14.20 16.12 -11.50
C GLY A 7 -15.43 15.28 -11.84
N SER A 8 -15.59 14.81 -13.09
CA SER A 8 -16.72 13.96 -13.47
C SER A 8 -16.62 12.55 -12.85
N LEU A 9 -17.78 11.88 -12.71
CA LEU A 9 -17.87 10.51 -12.20
C LEU A 9 -18.25 9.55 -13.34
N TYR A 10 -17.33 8.66 -13.69
CA TYR A 10 -17.55 7.58 -14.63
C TYR A 10 -17.99 6.29 -13.92
N SER A 11 -19.08 5.65 -14.36
CA SER A 11 -19.59 4.38 -13.85
C SER A 11 -19.28 3.24 -14.82
N GLY A 12 -18.84 2.12 -14.31
CA GLY A 12 -18.55 0.90 -15.08
C GLY A 12 -18.51 -0.31 -14.15
N TRP A 13 -18.69 -1.50 -14.71
CA TRP A 13 -18.54 -2.76 -13.98
C TRP A 13 -17.22 -3.45 -14.29
N THR A 14 -16.80 -4.35 -13.44
CA THR A 14 -15.63 -5.21 -13.64
C THR A 14 -15.73 -6.46 -12.77
N ASN A 15 -15.09 -7.55 -13.18
CA ASN A 15 -14.82 -8.72 -12.35
C ASN A 15 -13.48 -8.65 -11.60
N ASP A 16 -12.67 -7.63 -11.90
CA ASP A 16 -11.36 -7.39 -11.28
C ASP A 16 -11.18 -5.88 -11.11
N LEU A 17 -11.38 -5.40 -9.89
CA LEU A 17 -11.32 -3.97 -9.57
C LEU A 17 -9.90 -3.42 -9.68
N ALA A 18 -8.90 -4.20 -9.26
CA ALA A 18 -7.49 -3.78 -9.28
C ALA A 18 -7.00 -3.62 -10.73
N ARG A 19 -7.19 -4.64 -11.57
CA ARG A 19 -6.87 -4.59 -13.00
C ARG A 19 -7.60 -3.48 -13.72
N ARG A 20 -8.89 -3.28 -13.43
CA ARG A 20 -9.70 -2.22 -14.05
C ARG A 20 -9.19 -0.83 -13.69
N ARG A 21 -8.78 -0.63 -12.44
CA ARG A 21 -8.18 0.64 -11.99
C ARG A 21 -6.85 0.90 -12.67
N HIS A 22 -6.00 -0.11 -12.76
CA HIS A 22 -4.72 0.00 -13.48
C HIS A 22 -4.95 0.39 -14.95
N ALA A 23 -5.90 -0.26 -15.63
CA ALA A 23 -6.28 0.07 -17.01
C ALA A 23 -6.78 1.52 -17.16
N HIS A 24 -7.56 2.03 -16.20
CA HIS A 24 -8.00 3.43 -16.21
C HIS A 24 -6.86 4.42 -15.95
N LYS A 25 -5.91 4.11 -15.06
CA LYS A 25 -4.75 4.96 -14.77
C LYS A 25 -3.72 4.97 -15.89
N SER A 26 -3.41 3.80 -16.46
CA SER A 26 -2.39 3.67 -17.52
C SER A 26 -2.89 4.11 -18.88
N GLY A 27 -4.19 4.33 -19.04
CA GLY A 27 -4.80 4.60 -20.34
C GLY A 27 -4.84 3.40 -21.28
N ARG A 28 -4.28 2.25 -20.92
CA ARG A 28 -4.26 1.02 -21.74
C ARG A 28 -5.41 0.10 -21.33
N GLY A 29 -6.42 -0.08 -22.19
CA GLY A 29 -7.58 -0.94 -21.92
C GLY A 29 -8.63 -0.32 -21.01
N GLY A 30 -8.54 0.98 -20.68
CA GLY A 30 -9.58 1.75 -20.01
C GLY A 30 -10.81 2.01 -20.88
N ALA A 31 -11.87 2.57 -20.32
CA ALA A 31 -13.01 3.02 -21.12
C ALA A 31 -12.63 4.24 -21.95
N LYS A 32 -13.21 4.36 -23.15
CA LYS A 32 -12.98 5.51 -24.06
C LYS A 32 -13.17 6.86 -23.35
N TYR A 33 -14.17 6.94 -22.46
CA TYR A 33 -14.44 8.15 -21.66
C TYR A 33 -13.26 8.51 -20.76
N THR A 34 -12.70 7.56 -20.03
CA THR A 34 -11.59 7.83 -19.10
C THR A 34 -10.25 8.12 -19.80
N HIS A 35 -10.10 7.76 -21.07
CA HIS A 35 -8.95 8.15 -21.88
C HIS A 35 -8.88 9.66 -22.12
N GLY A 36 -10.04 10.30 -22.38
CA GLY A 36 -10.10 11.76 -22.60
C GLY A 36 -10.11 12.59 -21.33
N HIS A 37 -10.62 12.03 -20.22
CA HIS A 37 -10.86 12.78 -18.97
C HIS A 37 -9.92 12.39 -17.82
N GLY A 38 -9.06 11.38 -18.00
CA GLY A 38 -8.09 10.91 -16.99
C GLY A 38 -8.76 10.41 -15.70
N ALA A 39 -8.76 9.09 -15.45
CA ALA A 39 -9.30 8.56 -14.20
C ALA A 39 -8.28 8.74 -13.05
N VAL A 40 -8.65 9.45 -12.00
CA VAL A 40 -7.74 9.83 -10.91
C VAL A 40 -7.94 8.96 -9.67
N LYS A 41 -9.20 8.76 -9.24
CA LYS A 41 -9.51 8.14 -7.94
C LYS A 41 -10.74 7.26 -8.00
N LEU A 42 -10.69 6.11 -7.27
CA LEU A 42 -11.90 5.35 -6.98
C LEU A 42 -12.82 6.20 -6.10
N ALA A 43 -14.07 6.36 -6.52
CA ALA A 43 -15.06 7.18 -5.83
C ALA A 43 -16.20 6.35 -5.20
N TYR A 44 -16.47 5.16 -5.77
CA TYR A 44 -17.49 4.26 -5.28
C TYR A 44 -17.27 2.86 -5.84
N ALA A 45 -17.43 1.83 -5.01
CA ALA A 45 -17.46 0.43 -5.43
C ALA A 45 -18.49 -0.35 -4.61
N GLU A 46 -19.11 -1.35 -5.21
CA GLU A 46 -19.96 -2.33 -4.53
C GLU A 46 -19.79 -3.70 -5.17
N ARG A 47 -19.95 -4.75 -4.39
CA ARG A 47 -19.99 -6.13 -4.89
C ARG A 47 -21.40 -6.49 -5.31
N CYS A 48 -21.53 -7.18 -6.44
CA CYS A 48 -22.77 -7.74 -6.93
C CYS A 48 -22.68 -9.26 -6.96
N ALA A 49 -23.81 -9.94 -6.82
CA ALA A 49 -23.88 -11.41 -6.76
C ALA A 49 -23.31 -12.06 -8.04
N ASP A 50 -23.59 -11.46 -9.20
CA ASP A 50 -23.17 -11.96 -10.50
C ASP A 50 -22.99 -10.83 -11.52
N ARG A 51 -22.53 -11.20 -12.75
CA ARG A 51 -22.36 -10.26 -13.86
C ARG A 51 -23.65 -9.55 -14.26
N SER A 52 -24.77 -10.25 -14.25
CA SER A 52 -26.08 -9.69 -14.65
C SER A 52 -26.53 -8.62 -13.65
N ALA A 53 -26.38 -8.90 -12.36
CA ALA A 53 -26.63 -7.93 -11.29
C ALA A 53 -25.72 -6.70 -11.41
N ALA A 54 -24.42 -6.90 -11.70
CA ALA A 54 -23.48 -5.81 -11.90
C ALA A 54 -23.86 -4.92 -13.09
N LEU A 55 -24.27 -5.51 -14.22
CA LEU A 55 -24.73 -4.76 -15.41
C LEU A 55 -26.02 -3.96 -15.14
N ARG A 56 -27.00 -4.57 -14.44
CA ARG A 56 -28.22 -3.85 -14.03
C ARG A 56 -27.88 -2.67 -13.11
N ARG A 57 -26.97 -2.89 -12.18
CA ARG A 57 -26.57 -1.85 -11.24
C ARG A 57 -25.78 -0.72 -11.93
N GLU A 58 -24.88 -1.06 -12.85
CA GLU A 58 -24.19 -0.06 -13.69
C GLU A 58 -25.19 0.81 -14.47
N ALA A 59 -26.20 0.19 -15.09
CA ALA A 59 -27.23 0.93 -15.82
C ALA A 59 -28.02 1.87 -14.91
N ALA A 60 -28.37 1.41 -13.69
CA ALA A 60 -29.03 2.23 -12.68
C ALA A 60 -28.15 3.42 -12.24
N LEU A 61 -26.87 3.19 -11.96
CA LEU A 61 -25.92 4.25 -11.59
C LEU A 61 -25.73 5.28 -12.72
N LYS A 62 -25.74 4.86 -13.98
CA LYS A 62 -25.64 5.78 -15.13
C LYS A 62 -26.83 6.73 -15.24
N LYS A 63 -28.03 6.29 -14.83
CA LYS A 63 -29.26 7.08 -14.85
C LYS A 63 -29.33 8.14 -13.74
N LEU A 64 -28.53 8.00 -12.69
CA LEU A 64 -28.49 8.98 -11.62
C LEU A 64 -27.96 10.33 -12.15
N ASP A 65 -28.50 11.42 -11.63
CA ASP A 65 -27.96 12.75 -11.84
C ASP A 65 -26.60 12.93 -11.14
N LYS A 66 -25.98 14.09 -11.34
CA LYS A 66 -24.67 14.40 -10.76
C LYS A 66 -24.75 14.43 -9.23
N ALA A 67 -25.79 15.04 -8.67
CA ALA A 67 -25.93 15.20 -7.21
C ALA A 67 -26.07 13.85 -6.51
N ALA A 68 -26.91 12.95 -7.04
CA ALA A 68 -27.08 11.59 -6.51
C ALA A 68 -25.80 10.76 -6.61
N LYS A 69 -25.04 10.87 -7.71
CA LYS A 69 -23.72 10.22 -7.83
C LYS A 69 -22.71 10.74 -6.81
N GLU A 70 -22.67 12.05 -6.60
CA GLU A 70 -21.80 12.68 -5.60
C GLU A 70 -22.20 12.26 -4.18
N ALA A 71 -23.49 12.19 -3.86
CA ALA A 71 -23.98 11.71 -2.58
C ALA A 71 -23.55 10.28 -2.30
N LEU A 72 -23.71 9.37 -3.29
CA LEU A 72 -23.25 7.98 -3.20
C LEU A 72 -21.73 7.89 -3.00
N ALA A 73 -20.95 8.67 -3.75
CA ALA A 73 -19.51 8.70 -3.63
C ALA A 73 -19.07 9.22 -2.25
N ALA A 74 -19.73 10.28 -1.74
CA ALA A 74 -19.45 10.83 -0.43
C ALA A 74 -19.81 9.87 0.72
N ALA A 75 -20.96 9.19 0.64
CA ALA A 75 -21.34 8.16 1.59
C ALA A 75 -20.33 7.02 1.60
N TRP A 76 -19.99 6.48 0.43
CA TRP A 76 -19.01 5.41 0.30
C TRP A 76 -17.65 5.79 0.85
N GLN A 77 -17.19 7.04 0.61
CA GLN A 77 -15.92 7.52 1.15
C GLN A 77 -15.94 7.66 2.68
N ARG A 78 -17.06 8.04 3.29
CA ARG A 78 -17.20 8.06 4.76
C ARG A 78 -17.15 6.64 5.34
N ASP A 79 -17.92 5.73 4.75
CA ASP A 79 -18.03 4.34 5.23
C ASP A 79 -16.71 3.56 5.05
N HIS A 80 -15.88 3.96 4.06
CA HIS A 80 -14.58 3.38 3.76
C HIS A 80 -13.42 4.32 4.13
N ALA A 81 -13.66 5.32 4.97
CA ALA A 81 -12.60 6.14 5.51
C ALA A 81 -11.66 5.28 6.36
N VAL A 82 -10.35 5.41 6.10
CA VAL A 82 -9.34 4.74 6.91
C VAL A 82 -8.68 5.72 7.85
N THR A 83 -8.56 5.32 9.11
CA THR A 83 -7.83 6.01 10.17
C THR A 83 -6.47 5.34 10.33
N LEU A 84 -5.41 6.15 10.49
CA LEU A 84 -4.09 5.67 10.84
C LEU A 84 -3.89 5.76 12.35
N ARG A 85 -3.22 4.77 12.90
CA ARG A 85 -2.71 4.81 14.28
C ARG A 85 -1.41 4.00 14.38
N PRO A 86 -0.61 4.25 15.42
CA PRO A 86 0.45 3.31 15.79
C PRO A 86 -0.11 1.90 15.98
N ALA A 87 0.67 0.91 15.58
CA ALA A 87 0.33 -0.49 15.81
C ALA A 87 0.50 -0.86 17.29
N ALA A 88 -0.28 -1.83 17.72
CA ALA A 88 -0.11 -2.49 19.01
C ALA A 88 0.09 -4.00 18.78
N LEU A 89 0.67 -4.73 19.73
CA LEU A 89 0.84 -6.19 19.61
C LEU A 89 -0.49 -6.95 19.54
N SER A 90 -1.59 -6.32 19.97
CA SER A 90 -2.95 -6.83 19.75
C SER A 90 -3.38 -6.84 18.28
N ASP A 91 -2.70 -6.11 17.40
CA ASP A 91 -2.98 -6.12 15.97
C ASP A 91 -2.37 -7.35 15.24
N ALA A 92 -1.48 -8.08 15.92
CA ALA A 92 -0.77 -9.20 15.32
C ALA A 92 -1.66 -10.24 14.61
N PRO A 93 -2.83 -10.63 15.12
CA PRO A 93 -3.72 -11.53 14.40
C PRO A 93 -4.16 -10.97 13.03
N ALA A 94 -4.55 -9.70 12.97
CA ALA A 94 -5.01 -9.06 11.74
C ALA A 94 -3.84 -8.82 10.76
N VAL A 95 -2.68 -8.40 11.27
CA VAL A 95 -1.45 -8.24 10.48
C VAL A 95 -1.01 -9.58 9.90
N ASN A 96 -1.02 -10.65 10.70
CA ASN A 96 -0.68 -12.00 10.25
C ASN A 96 -1.66 -12.54 9.19
N ALA A 97 -2.95 -12.30 9.36
CA ALA A 97 -3.96 -12.69 8.37
C ALA A 97 -3.73 -11.97 7.03
N LEU A 98 -3.49 -10.65 7.06
CA LEU A 98 -3.19 -9.87 5.86
C LEU A 98 -1.89 -10.33 5.20
N TYR A 99 -0.81 -10.49 5.96
CA TYR A 99 0.47 -10.97 5.42
C TYR A 99 0.34 -12.39 4.87
N GLY A 100 -0.38 -13.27 5.57
CA GLY A 100 -0.66 -14.64 5.15
C GLY A 100 -1.39 -14.72 3.81
N TRP A 101 -2.29 -13.77 3.52
CA TRP A 101 -2.90 -13.67 2.19
C TRP A 101 -1.83 -13.43 1.11
N TYR A 102 -0.88 -12.52 1.34
CA TYR A 102 0.22 -12.27 0.40
C TYR A 102 1.16 -13.46 0.27
N VAL A 103 1.43 -14.18 1.35
CA VAL A 103 2.24 -15.41 1.32
C VAL A 103 1.63 -16.45 0.40
N THR A 104 0.31 -16.61 0.43
CA THR A 104 -0.38 -17.70 -0.27
C THR A 104 -0.92 -17.31 -1.66
N HIS A 105 -1.09 -16.00 -1.96
CA HIS A 105 -1.72 -15.55 -3.19
C HIS A 105 -0.89 -14.57 -4.03
N SER A 106 0.30 -14.19 -3.56
CA SER A 106 1.08 -13.13 -4.22
C SER A 106 2.57 -13.44 -4.25
N THR A 107 3.25 -12.89 -5.26
CA THR A 107 4.72 -12.88 -5.35
C THR A 107 5.35 -11.69 -4.63
N ALA A 108 4.56 -10.82 -4.01
CA ALA A 108 5.06 -9.64 -3.29
C ALA A 108 5.92 -9.97 -2.06
N THR A 109 5.86 -11.20 -1.57
CA THR A 109 6.78 -11.76 -0.58
C THR A 109 7.32 -13.10 -1.06
N PHE A 110 8.58 -13.40 -0.75
CA PHE A 110 9.21 -14.68 -1.09
C PHE A 110 9.00 -15.77 -0.02
N GLN A 111 8.23 -15.47 1.02
CA GLN A 111 7.83 -16.46 2.01
C GLN A 111 6.90 -17.53 1.40
N TYR A 112 7.13 -18.80 1.76
CA TYR A 112 6.29 -19.94 1.35
C TYR A 112 5.28 -20.33 2.42
N LYS A 113 5.62 -20.10 3.70
CA LYS A 113 4.77 -20.45 4.84
C LYS A 113 4.31 -19.18 5.56
N VAL A 114 3.05 -19.17 5.92
CA VAL A 114 2.49 -18.13 6.78
C VAL A 114 3.13 -18.25 8.15
N PRO A 115 3.69 -17.18 8.73
CA PRO A 115 4.22 -17.21 10.08
C PRO A 115 3.15 -17.63 11.10
N THR A 116 3.56 -18.29 12.16
CA THR A 116 2.70 -18.48 13.33
C THR A 116 2.38 -17.13 13.97
N LEU A 117 1.33 -17.07 14.78
CA LEU A 117 0.98 -15.84 15.49
C LEU A 117 2.07 -15.37 16.46
N GLU A 118 2.81 -16.32 17.03
CA GLU A 118 3.94 -16.03 17.91
C GLU A 118 5.10 -15.39 17.14
N GLU A 119 5.50 -15.97 16.02
CA GLU A 119 6.51 -15.40 15.12
C GLU A 119 6.11 -14.01 14.63
N GLN A 120 4.84 -13.82 14.27
CA GLN A 120 4.33 -12.51 13.85
C GLN A 120 4.41 -11.48 14.98
N ARG A 121 4.05 -11.85 16.20
CA ARG A 121 4.17 -10.97 17.39
C ARG A 121 5.62 -10.60 17.68
N ALA A 122 6.52 -11.57 17.61
CA ALA A 122 7.94 -11.33 17.80
C ALA A 122 8.51 -10.39 16.73
N SER A 123 8.15 -10.60 15.45
CA SER A 123 8.54 -9.73 14.36
C SER A 123 8.01 -8.30 14.53
N MET A 124 6.74 -8.15 14.91
CA MET A 124 6.16 -6.84 15.19
C MET A 124 6.84 -6.14 16.37
N ALA A 125 7.11 -6.86 17.45
CA ALA A 125 7.80 -6.30 18.63
C ALA A 125 9.20 -5.79 18.25
N ALA A 126 9.96 -6.56 17.47
CA ALA A 126 11.28 -6.16 16.97
C ALA A 126 11.21 -4.91 16.06
N ALA A 127 10.27 -4.88 15.13
CA ALA A 127 10.06 -3.72 14.26
C ALA A 127 9.69 -2.46 15.06
N MET A 128 8.74 -2.56 16.01
CA MET A 128 8.30 -1.47 16.86
C MET A 128 9.38 -0.94 17.80
N ALA A 129 10.36 -1.77 18.19
CA ALA A 129 11.51 -1.35 18.96
C ALA A 129 12.53 -0.54 18.17
N ALA A 130 12.58 -0.73 16.85
CA ALA A 130 13.53 -0.05 15.97
C ALA A 130 12.95 1.20 15.32
N ALA A 131 11.68 1.15 14.89
CA ALA A 131 11.05 2.18 14.08
C ALA A 131 9.53 2.26 14.31
N PRO A 132 8.86 3.33 13.85
CA PRO A 132 7.41 3.43 13.88
C PRO A 132 6.77 2.31 13.04
N PHE A 133 5.68 1.76 13.58
CA PHE A 133 4.82 0.80 12.92
C PHE A 133 3.40 1.36 12.91
N PHE A 134 2.82 1.56 11.72
CA PHE A 134 1.48 2.10 11.56
C PHE A 134 0.53 1.07 10.97
N VAL A 135 -0.70 1.09 11.44
CA VAL A 135 -1.84 0.36 10.87
C VAL A 135 -2.88 1.34 10.36
N ALA A 136 -3.53 0.95 9.27
CA ALA A 136 -4.68 1.63 8.71
C ALA A 136 -5.91 0.78 8.97
N VAL A 137 -6.93 1.33 9.63
CA VAL A 137 -8.18 0.64 9.95
C VAL A 137 -9.37 1.40 9.39
N ASP A 138 -10.41 0.68 8.94
CA ASP A 138 -11.67 1.29 8.51
C ASP A 138 -12.56 1.64 9.72
N ALA A 139 -13.74 2.19 9.45
CA ALA A 139 -14.69 2.60 10.48
C ALA A 139 -15.22 1.45 11.37
N SER A 140 -15.13 0.20 10.89
CA SER A 140 -15.47 -1.00 11.67
C SER A 140 -14.32 -1.53 12.52
N GLY A 141 -13.13 -0.94 12.42
CA GLY A 141 -11.90 -1.41 13.06
C GLY A 141 -11.17 -2.50 12.28
N ARG A 142 -11.62 -2.87 11.07
CA ARG A 142 -10.93 -3.85 10.21
C ARG A 142 -9.63 -3.28 9.68
N LEU A 143 -8.56 -4.09 9.72
CA LEU A 143 -7.26 -3.73 9.16
C LEU A 143 -7.35 -3.62 7.63
N CYS A 144 -7.00 -2.44 7.10
CA CYS A 144 -6.90 -2.14 5.68
C CYS A 144 -5.46 -2.14 5.15
N GLY A 145 -4.49 -2.18 6.04
CA GLY A 145 -3.08 -2.23 5.69
C GLY A 145 -2.19 -1.85 6.85
N TYR A 146 -0.91 -2.10 6.68
CA TYR A 146 0.12 -1.67 7.62
C TYR A 146 1.41 -1.28 6.90
N ALA A 147 2.22 -0.46 7.56
CA ALA A 147 3.58 -0.16 7.15
C ALA A 147 4.48 -0.05 8.37
N CYS A 148 5.69 -0.57 8.24
CA CYS A 148 6.74 -0.50 9.25
C CYS A 148 8.10 -0.36 8.59
N ALA A 149 9.13 -0.18 9.41
CA ALA A 149 10.50 -0.21 8.97
C ALA A 149 11.32 -1.16 9.84
N HIS A 150 12.41 -1.64 9.26
CA HIS A 150 13.38 -2.52 9.88
C HIS A 150 14.78 -1.95 9.60
N PRO A 151 15.80 -2.25 10.43
CA PRO A 151 17.19 -1.99 10.07
C PRO A 151 17.53 -2.67 8.73
N TRP A 152 18.16 -1.93 7.82
CA TRP A 152 18.51 -2.45 6.49
C TRP A 152 19.51 -3.62 6.56
N HIS A 153 20.56 -3.47 7.38
CA HIS A 153 21.59 -4.46 7.61
C HIS A 153 22.10 -4.40 9.05
N THR A 154 22.86 -5.41 9.47
CA THR A 154 23.34 -5.56 10.86
C THR A 154 24.64 -4.86 11.16
N ARG A 155 25.41 -4.39 10.13
CA ARG A 155 26.67 -3.68 10.36
C ARG A 155 26.40 -2.21 10.72
N GLU A 156 27.19 -1.66 11.61
CA GLU A 156 26.98 -0.32 12.21
C GLU A 156 26.94 0.81 11.16
N ALA A 157 27.71 0.70 10.08
CA ALA A 157 27.71 1.69 8.99
C ALA A 157 26.37 1.82 8.25
N TYR A 158 25.45 0.88 8.43
CA TYR A 158 24.07 0.91 7.88
C TYR A 158 23.04 1.44 8.88
N ALA A 159 23.45 1.96 10.05
CA ALA A 159 22.54 2.37 11.12
C ALA A 159 21.52 3.44 10.70
N TRP A 160 21.80 4.19 9.64
CA TRP A 160 20.92 5.25 9.12
C TRP A 160 20.03 4.83 7.95
N ASP A 161 20.07 3.56 7.60
CA ASP A 161 19.27 2.99 6.50
C ASP A 161 18.11 2.16 7.05
N ALA A 162 16.92 2.42 6.59
CA ALA A 162 15.72 1.67 6.98
C ALA A 162 15.12 0.93 5.78
N GLU A 163 14.85 -0.37 5.94
CA GLU A 163 14.04 -1.14 5.01
C GLU A 163 12.56 -0.94 5.34
N LEU A 164 11.77 -0.51 4.35
CA LEU A 164 10.33 -0.29 4.51
C LEU A 164 9.53 -1.49 4.02
N THR A 165 8.58 -1.89 4.85
CA THR A 165 7.57 -2.90 4.53
C THR A 165 6.21 -2.25 4.46
N ILE A 166 5.40 -2.58 3.43
CA ILE A 166 4.02 -2.14 3.31
C ILE A 166 3.16 -3.23 2.68
N TYR A 167 2.01 -3.52 3.30
CA TYR A 167 0.97 -4.39 2.76
C TYR A 167 -0.40 -3.73 2.94
N CYS A 168 -1.21 -3.77 1.88
CA CYS A 168 -2.56 -3.23 1.88
C CYS A 168 -3.56 -4.35 1.56
N ASP A 169 -4.67 -4.39 2.26
CA ASP A 169 -5.75 -5.32 1.97
C ASP A 169 -6.23 -5.13 0.52
N PRO A 170 -6.26 -6.20 -0.29
CA PRO A 170 -6.75 -6.12 -1.68
C PRO A 170 -8.15 -5.53 -1.81
N ASP A 171 -9.01 -5.70 -0.82
CA ASP A 171 -10.36 -5.12 -0.80
C ASP A 171 -10.36 -3.62 -0.47
N CYS A 172 -9.30 -3.10 0.16
CA CYS A 172 -9.10 -1.68 0.44
C CYS A 172 -8.29 -0.95 -0.64
N VAL A 173 -7.94 -1.62 -1.75
CA VAL A 173 -7.16 -1.03 -2.84
C VAL A 173 -7.88 0.17 -3.45
N GLY A 174 -7.17 1.28 -3.62
CA GLY A 174 -7.69 2.50 -4.23
C GLY A 174 -8.19 3.57 -3.30
N GLN A 175 -8.22 3.29 -2.03
CA GLN A 175 -8.60 4.26 -1.00
C GLN A 175 -7.42 5.13 -0.54
N GLY A 176 -6.26 4.96 -1.17
CA GLY A 176 -5.05 5.70 -0.81
C GLY A 176 -4.38 5.21 0.48
N VAL A 177 -4.71 3.99 0.93
CA VAL A 177 -4.18 3.39 2.17
C VAL A 177 -2.66 3.43 2.20
N GLY A 178 -2.01 2.94 1.14
CA GLY A 178 -0.55 2.94 1.05
C GLY A 178 0.06 4.34 1.12
N ALA A 179 -0.52 5.31 0.41
CA ALA A 179 -0.03 6.69 0.45
C ALA A 179 -0.21 7.33 1.83
N LYS A 180 -1.29 7.03 2.53
CA LYS A 180 -1.50 7.48 3.92
C LYS A 180 -0.47 6.84 4.86
N LEU A 181 -0.24 5.52 4.76
CA LEU A 181 0.72 4.79 5.57
C LEU A 181 2.15 5.32 5.39
N TYR A 182 2.63 5.47 4.15
CA TYR A 182 3.95 6.05 3.89
C TYR A 182 3.99 7.54 4.21
N GLY A 183 2.87 8.25 4.07
CA GLY A 183 2.74 9.65 4.49
C GLY A 183 2.91 9.87 6.00
N ALA A 184 2.68 8.83 6.83
CA ALA A 184 2.97 8.84 8.25
C ALA A 184 4.36 8.28 8.56
N LEU A 185 4.74 7.15 7.95
CA LEU A 185 5.99 6.45 8.25
C LEU A 185 7.23 7.24 7.82
N ILE A 186 7.25 7.79 6.60
CA ILE A 186 8.41 8.50 6.07
C ILE A 186 8.79 9.75 6.90
N PRO A 187 7.87 10.65 7.27
CA PRO A 187 8.20 11.74 8.19
C PRO A 187 8.70 11.27 9.54
N ALA A 188 8.09 10.24 10.12
CA ALA A 188 8.51 9.70 11.41
C ALA A 188 9.94 9.13 11.38
N LEU A 189 10.35 8.46 10.29
CA LEU A 189 11.73 8.00 10.10
C LEU A 189 12.71 9.18 9.98
N ARG A 190 12.33 10.25 9.29
CA ARG A 190 13.14 11.49 9.24
C ARG A 190 13.33 12.10 10.62
N GLU A 191 12.27 12.16 11.43
CA GLU A 191 12.32 12.66 12.80
C GLU A 191 13.22 11.79 13.70
N GLN A 192 13.28 10.48 13.46
CA GLN A 192 14.22 9.60 14.15
C GLN A 192 15.67 9.78 13.72
N GLY A 193 15.92 10.40 12.56
CA GLY A 193 17.28 10.64 12.05
C GLY A 193 17.74 9.62 11.01
N TYR A 194 16.86 8.76 10.49
CA TYR A 194 17.20 7.93 9.33
C TYR A 194 17.48 8.81 8.10
N CYS A 195 18.50 8.43 7.34
CA CYS A 195 18.95 9.15 6.15
C CYS A 195 18.42 8.53 4.86
N ASN A 196 18.21 7.22 4.84
CA ASN A 196 17.79 6.48 3.66
C ASN A 196 16.62 5.53 3.97
N ALA A 197 15.70 5.42 3.04
CA ALA A 197 14.68 4.39 3.05
C ALA A 197 14.83 3.49 1.82
N VAL A 198 14.82 2.18 2.05
CA VAL A 198 14.92 1.15 1.02
C VAL A 198 13.63 0.34 1.00
N ALA A 199 13.11 0.06 -0.18
CA ALA A 199 12.02 -0.88 -0.35
C ALA A 199 12.41 -1.97 -1.34
N LEU A 200 12.13 -3.22 -1.00
CA LEU A 200 12.36 -4.39 -1.83
C LEU A 200 11.08 -4.77 -2.56
N VAL A 201 11.12 -4.80 -3.88
CA VAL A 201 9.96 -5.08 -4.71
C VAL A 201 10.24 -6.27 -5.61
N ALA A 202 9.50 -7.36 -5.42
CA ALA A 202 9.52 -8.47 -6.36
C ALA A 202 9.04 -8.03 -7.75
N HIS A 203 9.76 -8.39 -8.79
CA HIS A 203 9.43 -8.03 -10.17
C HIS A 203 9.08 -9.31 -10.99
N PRO A 204 7.98 -9.26 -11.79
CA PRO A 204 7.13 -8.09 -12.08
C PRO A 204 6.08 -7.80 -11.00
N ASN A 205 6.01 -6.53 -10.57
CA ASN A 205 4.95 -6.01 -9.70
C ASN A 205 4.65 -4.55 -10.08
N PRO A 206 3.96 -4.31 -11.20
CA PRO A 206 3.78 -2.97 -11.75
C PRO A 206 3.03 -2.02 -10.80
N GLU A 207 2.16 -2.53 -9.94
CA GLU A 207 1.42 -1.71 -8.98
C GLU A 207 2.34 -1.19 -7.87
N SER A 208 3.18 -2.05 -7.29
CA SER A 208 4.16 -1.68 -6.27
C SER A 208 5.23 -0.75 -6.84
N GLU A 209 5.74 -1.04 -8.05
CA GLU A 209 6.71 -0.19 -8.74
C GLU A 209 6.17 1.23 -9.00
N ALA A 210 4.92 1.32 -9.47
CA ALA A 210 4.25 2.61 -9.70
C ALA A 210 3.97 3.35 -8.38
N PHE A 211 3.61 2.62 -7.33
CA PHE A 211 3.39 3.18 -6.00
C PHE A 211 4.69 3.77 -5.43
N HIS A 212 5.79 3.02 -5.40
CA HIS A 212 7.06 3.51 -4.88
C HIS A 212 7.59 4.72 -5.67
N ARG A 213 7.47 4.69 -7.01
CA ARG A 213 7.80 5.86 -7.84
C ARG A 213 6.95 7.08 -7.48
N ALA A 214 5.64 6.91 -7.26
CA ALA A 214 4.75 8.00 -6.87
C ALA A 214 5.04 8.55 -5.46
N MET A 215 5.62 7.73 -4.59
CA MET A 215 6.07 8.13 -3.25
C MET A 215 7.49 8.75 -3.24
N GLY A 216 8.10 8.96 -4.41
CA GLY A 216 9.39 9.61 -4.56
C GLY A 216 10.59 8.66 -4.57
N PHE A 217 10.37 7.35 -4.47
CA PHE A 217 11.47 6.38 -4.57
C PHE A 217 11.98 6.29 -6.01
N ARG A 218 13.27 6.06 -6.16
CA ARG A 218 13.91 5.72 -7.43
C ARG A 218 14.44 4.29 -7.39
N LYS A 219 14.32 3.55 -8.50
CA LYS A 219 14.93 2.23 -8.62
C LYS A 219 16.45 2.39 -8.77
N VAL A 220 17.22 1.73 -7.90
CA VAL A 220 18.69 1.80 -7.86
C VAL A 220 19.36 0.50 -8.26
N GLY A 221 18.64 -0.61 -8.25
CA GLY A 221 19.22 -1.91 -8.63
C GLY A 221 18.15 -2.97 -8.91
N THR A 222 18.61 -4.08 -9.46
CA THR A 222 17.81 -5.30 -9.67
C THR A 222 18.71 -6.51 -9.52
N GLU A 223 18.31 -7.46 -8.70
CA GLU A 223 18.90 -8.81 -8.65
C GLU A 223 18.06 -9.75 -9.51
N PRO A 224 18.60 -10.27 -10.60
CA PRO A 224 17.85 -11.17 -11.49
C PRO A 224 17.73 -12.57 -10.88
N ARG A 225 16.55 -13.18 -11.01
CA ARG A 225 16.28 -14.57 -10.62
C ARG A 225 16.65 -14.87 -9.15
N THR A 226 16.37 -13.95 -8.25
CA THR A 226 16.68 -14.06 -6.82
C THR A 226 15.65 -14.89 -6.06
N GLY A 227 14.36 -14.84 -6.44
CA GLY A 227 13.30 -15.61 -5.81
C GLY A 227 12.62 -16.57 -6.77
N TYR A 228 12.21 -17.75 -6.27
CA TYR A 228 11.40 -18.70 -7.03
C TYR A 228 10.09 -18.93 -6.30
N LYS A 229 8.95 -18.61 -6.92
CA LYS A 229 7.63 -18.78 -6.27
C LYS A 229 6.55 -19.03 -7.32
N PHE A 230 5.57 -19.87 -7.00
CA PHE A 230 4.48 -20.26 -7.90
C PHE A 230 4.97 -20.72 -9.30
N GLY A 231 6.06 -21.48 -9.34
CA GLY A 231 6.61 -22.02 -10.59
C GLY A 231 7.39 -21.00 -11.44
N THR A 232 7.67 -19.80 -10.92
CA THR A 232 8.32 -18.73 -11.69
C THR A 232 9.49 -18.13 -10.93
N TRP A 233 10.60 -17.87 -11.65
CA TRP A 233 11.70 -17.06 -11.15
C TRP A 233 11.30 -15.57 -11.17
N LEU A 234 11.64 -14.88 -10.11
CA LEU A 234 11.35 -13.47 -9.88
C LEU A 234 12.64 -12.71 -9.67
N ASP A 235 12.69 -11.49 -10.18
CA ASP A 235 13.76 -10.56 -9.85
C ASP A 235 13.40 -9.80 -8.56
N LEU A 236 14.40 -9.26 -7.88
CA LEU A 236 14.23 -8.36 -6.75
C LEU A 236 14.74 -6.98 -7.13
N GLN A 237 13.87 -5.97 -7.06
CA GLN A 237 14.22 -4.59 -7.33
C GLN A 237 14.46 -3.84 -6.02
N TYR A 238 15.49 -3.01 -6.01
CA TYR A 238 15.82 -2.09 -4.92
C TYR A 238 15.33 -0.70 -5.27
N TRP A 239 14.43 -0.19 -4.44
CA TRP A 239 13.87 1.16 -4.52
C TRP A 239 14.39 1.96 -3.35
N TRP A 240 14.96 3.15 -3.62
CA TRP A 240 15.64 3.98 -2.64
C TRP A 240 15.01 5.37 -2.60
N LEU A 241 14.88 5.92 -1.39
CA LEU A 241 14.43 7.27 -1.12
C LEU A 241 15.39 7.96 -0.17
N ASP A 242 15.86 9.13 -0.57
CA ASP A 242 16.63 10.02 0.28
C ASP A 242 15.72 10.69 1.33
N LEU A 243 15.96 10.42 2.59
CA LEU A 243 15.22 11.02 3.70
C LEU A 243 15.86 12.31 4.19
N ARG A 244 17.18 12.49 3.98
CA ARG A 244 17.95 13.64 4.43
C ARG A 244 18.99 14.02 3.36
N PRO A 245 18.61 14.83 2.36
CA PRO A 245 19.55 15.27 1.33
C PRO A 245 20.75 16.00 1.95
N GLY A 246 21.96 15.61 1.53
CA GLY A 246 23.21 16.20 1.98
C GLY A 246 24.25 15.15 2.33
N ASN A 247 25.48 15.62 2.61
CA ASN A 247 26.62 14.77 2.96
C ASN A 247 27.16 15.05 4.37
N ASP A 248 26.41 15.78 5.19
CA ASP A 248 26.80 16.06 6.56
C ASP A 248 26.77 14.77 7.40
N ALA A 249 27.67 14.68 8.38
CA ALA A 249 27.70 13.56 9.31
C ALA A 249 26.32 13.41 10.01
N PRO A 250 25.69 12.22 9.95
CA PRO A 250 24.41 12.03 10.57
C PRO A 250 24.53 11.91 12.09
N ALA A 251 23.58 12.47 12.81
CA ALA A 251 23.43 12.18 14.23
C ALA A 251 22.94 10.74 14.44
N PRO A 252 23.15 10.10 15.59
CA PRO A 252 22.62 8.79 15.90
C PRO A 252 21.10 8.72 15.73
N VAL A 253 20.60 7.59 15.20
CA VAL A 253 19.15 7.35 15.05
C VAL A 253 18.51 7.22 16.43
N ARG A 254 17.42 7.94 16.64
CA ARG A 254 16.64 7.93 17.88
C ARG A 254 15.64 6.77 17.87
N LEU A 255 15.86 5.78 18.71
CA LEU A 255 14.96 4.63 18.84
C LEU A 255 13.68 5.01 19.62
N PRO A 256 12.52 4.44 19.29
CA PRO A 256 11.27 4.68 20.01
C PRO A 256 11.42 4.35 21.51
N GLY A 257 10.91 5.23 22.38
CA GLY A 257 10.86 4.99 23.82
C GLY A 257 12.20 5.08 24.59
N ARG A 258 13.32 5.48 23.96
CA ARG A 258 14.56 5.79 24.66
C ARG A 258 14.67 7.28 24.94
N PRO A 259 14.97 7.67 26.21
CA PRO A 259 15.33 9.06 26.52
C PRO A 259 16.56 9.49 25.70
N GLN A 260 16.65 10.77 25.40
CA GLN A 260 17.88 11.35 24.83
C GLN A 260 18.94 11.38 25.95
N GLU A 261 20.08 10.75 25.73
CA GLU A 261 21.29 10.99 26.52
C GLU A 261 21.95 12.30 26.09
#